data_f49ae469db960ad6abc9af2bf5dd2660
#
_entry.id   f49ae469db960ad6abc9af2bf5dd2660
#
_cell.length_a   1.000
_cell.length_b   1.000
_cell.length_c   1.000
_cell.angle_alpha   90.00
_cell.angle_beta   90.00
_cell.angle_gamma   90.00
#
_symmetry.space_group_name_H-M   'P 1'
#
loop_
_entity.id
_entity.type
_entity.pdbx_description
1 polymer ?
#
loop_
_entity_poly.entity_id
_entity_poly.type
_entity_poly.pdbx_seq_one_letter_code
_entity_poly.pdbx_strand_id
1 'polypeptide(L)'
;IVKKRARRNGHEAVSENEPQPRESGGRSSEPEAEAGKPESSQSRLARLRSRLAGSGRFGRSLFMILSRDNLGEEDWEDVEDTLLMADVGADASEEIVDQLREDARIQGGKSPEQVRQMLKEKLLGAVDIDATRALAAESASFEKNGRPSVVIMVGVNGTGKTTTAGKLGRLLVADGKKVVMAAADTFRAAAADQLETWAKPVGIPVVRSDKDGADPASVAFDGVKQSMQQRADVLIVDTAGRLQNKQNLMDELGKIRRVIERTIPVDEVLLVLDATTGQNGMRQASVFAQAIGVTGVVLSKLDGSAKGGVVIAVQRKLGVPVKLVGLGEGPDDLAVFDPEGFVDGILAG
;
A
#
# COMPACT_ATOMS: atom_id res chain seq x y z
N ILE A 1 -63.13 -33.39 -43.67
CA ILE A 1 -63.34 -34.83 -44.03
C ILE A 1 -62.27 -35.65 -43.41
N VAL A 2 -62.67 -36.46 -42.43
CA VAL A 2 -62.37 -37.88 -42.14
C VAL A 2 -61.07 -38.14 -41.26
N LYS A 3 -61.33 -38.39 -40.02
CA LYS A 3 -61.25 -39.62 -39.18
C LYS A 3 -59.87 -40.21 -38.84
N LYS A 4 -59.67 -40.17 -37.54
CA LYS A 4 -59.43 -41.30 -36.59
C LYS A 4 -58.39 -42.35 -36.95
N ARG A 5 -57.42 -42.56 -36.07
CA ARG A 5 -57.38 -43.76 -35.20
C ARG A 5 -56.24 -43.67 -34.19
N ALA A 6 -56.62 -43.94 -32.96
CA ALA A 6 -55.74 -44.24 -31.83
C ALA A 6 -55.12 -45.62 -31.93
N ARG A 7 -53.91 -45.83 -31.41
CA ARG A 7 -53.51 -47.10 -30.76
C ARG A 7 -52.53 -46.81 -29.62
N ARG A 8 -52.89 -47.34 -28.51
CA ARG A 8 -52.14 -47.52 -27.25
C ARG A 8 -50.98 -48.54 -27.47
N ASN A 9 -49.92 -48.34 -26.71
CA ASN A 9 -49.11 -49.28 -25.85
C ASN A 9 -47.74 -48.62 -25.75
N GLY A 10 -47.09 -48.49 -24.66
CA GLY A 10 -47.03 -49.18 -23.42
C GLY A 10 -45.61 -48.99 -22.91
N HIS A 11 -45.40 -48.58 -21.70
CA HIS A 11 -44.25 -48.73 -20.84
C HIS A 11 -42.80 -48.58 -21.40
N GLU A 12 -42.10 -47.54 -20.97
CA GLU A 12 -40.95 -47.76 -20.04
C GLU A 12 -40.45 -46.37 -19.56
N ALA A 13 -40.40 -46.24 -18.25
CA ALA A 13 -39.85 -45.06 -17.59
C ALA A 13 -38.35 -45.14 -17.63
N VAL A 14 -37.72 -44.23 -18.37
CA VAL A 14 -36.28 -43.93 -18.24
C VAL A 14 -36.16 -42.59 -17.54
N SER A 15 -35.64 -42.62 -16.32
CA SER A 15 -35.33 -41.45 -15.54
C SER A 15 -34.15 -40.70 -16.20
N GLU A 16 -34.43 -39.58 -16.84
CA GLU A 16 -33.41 -38.62 -17.23
C GLU A 16 -32.99 -37.79 -16.01
N ASN A 17 -31.76 -38.05 -15.57
CA ASN A 17 -31.05 -37.23 -14.60
C ASN A 17 -30.65 -35.94 -15.32
N GLU A 18 -31.37 -34.85 -15.09
CA GLU A 18 -30.90 -33.52 -15.43
C GLU A 18 -29.71 -33.17 -14.54
N PRO A 19 -28.58 -32.70 -15.10
CA PRO A 19 -27.47 -32.22 -14.29
C PRO A 19 -27.84 -30.84 -13.71
N GLN A 20 -27.97 -30.77 -12.38
CA GLN A 20 -28.08 -29.51 -11.66
C GLN A 20 -26.85 -28.60 -11.96
N PRO A 21 -27.03 -27.29 -12.14
CA PRO A 21 -25.93 -26.36 -12.29
C PRO A 21 -25.10 -26.35 -10.99
N ARG A 22 -23.81 -26.68 -11.09
CA ARG A 22 -22.88 -26.50 -10.01
C ARG A 22 -22.76 -24.99 -9.75
N GLU A 23 -23.29 -24.52 -8.64
CA GLU A 23 -22.99 -23.24 -8.07
C GLU A 23 -21.48 -23.17 -7.74
N SER A 24 -20.71 -22.59 -8.65
CA SER A 24 -19.35 -22.13 -8.38
C SER A 24 -19.46 -20.77 -7.69
N GLY A 25 -19.95 -20.77 -6.47
CA GLY A 25 -20.00 -19.61 -5.59
C GLY A 25 -18.79 -19.59 -4.68
N GLY A 26 -17.62 -19.38 -5.21
CA GLY A 26 -16.49 -18.86 -4.44
C GLY A 26 -16.70 -17.38 -4.17
N ARG A 27 -17.61 -17.01 -3.27
CA ARG A 27 -17.54 -15.73 -2.57
C ARG A 27 -16.27 -15.80 -1.74
N SER A 28 -15.23 -15.07 -2.16
CA SER A 28 -14.17 -14.65 -1.26
C SER A 28 -14.84 -13.84 -0.15
N SER A 29 -15.07 -14.48 0.99
CA SER A 29 -15.43 -13.80 2.22
C SER A 29 -14.28 -12.85 2.54
N GLU A 30 -14.51 -11.54 2.36
CA GLU A 30 -13.68 -10.53 3.02
C GLU A 30 -13.61 -10.91 4.50
N PRO A 31 -12.41 -10.97 5.10
CA PRO A 31 -12.30 -11.31 6.51
C PRO A 31 -13.06 -10.26 7.32
N GLU A 32 -14.11 -10.68 8.03
CA GLU A 32 -14.72 -9.86 9.08
C GLU A 32 -13.58 -9.44 10.01
N ALA A 33 -13.39 -8.12 10.16
CA ALA A 33 -12.37 -7.57 11.04
C ALA A 33 -12.62 -8.12 12.46
N GLU A 34 -11.81 -9.07 12.90
CA GLU A 34 -11.89 -9.59 14.27
C GLU A 34 -11.82 -8.42 15.23
N ALA A 35 -12.82 -8.31 16.10
CA ALA A 35 -12.98 -7.27 17.11
C ALA A 35 -11.94 -7.45 18.24
N GLY A 36 -10.65 -7.56 17.86
CA GLY A 36 -9.53 -7.68 18.76
C GLY A 36 -8.91 -6.31 19.07
N LYS A 37 -8.26 -6.21 20.22
CA LYS A 37 -7.47 -5.04 20.58
C LYS A 37 -6.40 -4.79 19.50
N PRO A 38 -6.21 -3.55 19.01
CA PRO A 38 -5.20 -3.25 17.98
C PRO A 38 -3.79 -3.63 18.46
N GLU A 39 -2.99 -4.21 17.55
CA GLU A 39 -1.59 -4.50 17.83
C GLU A 39 -0.74 -3.23 17.89
N SER A 40 0.28 -3.24 18.75
CA SER A 40 1.24 -2.14 18.88
C SER A 40 2.11 -1.99 17.61
N SER A 41 2.64 -0.79 17.38
CA SER A 41 3.58 -0.50 16.30
C SER A 41 4.80 -1.42 16.32
N GLN A 42 5.33 -1.77 17.50
CA GLN A 42 6.47 -2.67 17.66
C GLN A 42 6.17 -4.10 17.18
N SER A 43 4.98 -4.66 17.52
CA SER A 43 4.56 -5.98 17.07
C SER A 43 4.42 -6.03 15.55
N ARG A 44 3.92 -4.95 14.95
CA ARG A 44 3.78 -4.81 13.50
C ARG A 44 5.13 -4.76 12.79
N LEU A 45 6.13 -4.06 13.35
CA LEU A 45 7.50 -4.04 12.81
C LEU A 45 8.15 -5.42 12.85
N ALA A 46 7.98 -6.18 13.96
CA ALA A 46 8.48 -7.54 14.04
C ALA A 46 7.85 -8.45 12.97
N ARG A 47 6.55 -8.28 12.71
CA ARG A 47 5.83 -9.00 11.65
C ARG A 47 6.33 -8.59 10.26
N LEU A 48 6.62 -7.31 10.02
CA LEU A 48 7.23 -6.83 8.78
C LEU A 48 8.50 -7.60 8.47
N ARG A 49 9.44 -7.63 9.42
CA ARG A 49 10.71 -8.34 9.28
C ARG A 49 10.51 -9.82 8.98
N SER A 50 9.60 -10.49 9.70
CA SER A 50 9.30 -11.91 9.50
C SER A 50 8.71 -12.21 8.12
N ARG A 51 7.80 -11.37 7.62
CA ARG A 51 7.18 -11.56 6.29
C ARG A 51 8.12 -11.26 5.15
N LEU A 52 8.98 -10.25 5.29
CA LEU A 52 10.01 -9.93 4.29
C LEU A 52 11.09 -11.00 4.20
N ALA A 53 11.44 -11.68 5.28
CA ALA A 53 12.37 -12.81 5.25
C ALA A 53 11.89 -13.96 4.33
N GLY A 54 10.57 -14.09 4.13
CA GLY A 54 9.98 -15.02 3.15
C GLY A 54 10.18 -14.62 1.68
N SER A 55 10.46 -13.35 1.38
CA SER A 55 10.69 -12.82 0.02
C SER A 55 12.18 -12.72 -0.37
N GLY A 56 13.08 -13.27 0.42
CA GLY A 56 14.53 -13.16 0.26
C GLY A 56 15.17 -13.86 -0.95
N ARG A 57 14.40 -14.30 -1.96
CA ARG A 57 14.96 -14.89 -3.19
C ARG A 57 15.91 -13.95 -3.91
N PHE A 58 15.54 -12.69 -3.99
CA PHE A 58 16.30 -11.63 -4.62
C PHE A 58 17.67 -11.43 -3.95
N GLY A 59 17.70 -11.19 -2.63
CA GLY A 59 18.96 -11.02 -1.89
C GLY A 59 19.85 -12.25 -1.90
N ARG A 60 19.25 -13.45 -1.84
CA ARG A 60 19.99 -14.72 -1.95
C ARG A 60 20.65 -14.89 -3.32
N SER A 61 19.94 -14.56 -4.40
CA SER A 61 20.52 -14.62 -5.76
C SER A 61 21.71 -13.69 -5.88
N LEU A 62 21.58 -12.44 -5.45
CA LEU A 62 22.70 -11.48 -5.43
C LEU A 62 23.88 -11.99 -4.61
N PHE A 63 23.60 -12.50 -3.41
CA PHE A 63 24.63 -13.03 -2.53
C PHE A 63 25.39 -14.21 -3.18
N MET A 64 24.68 -15.13 -3.83
CA MET A 64 25.29 -16.28 -4.50
C MET A 64 26.18 -15.87 -5.68
N ILE A 65 25.74 -14.91 -6.49
CA ILE A 65 26.54 -14.42 -7.62
C ILE A 65 27.81 -13.74 -7.08
N LEU A 66 27.66 -12.78 -6.15
CA LEU A 66 28.77 -11.99 -5.65
C LEU A 66 29.74 -12.75 -4.72
N SER A 67 29.38 -13.98 -4.31
CA SER A 67 30.26 -14.88 -3.53
C SER A 67 31.17 -15.74 -4.40
N ARG A 68 31.15 -15.62 -5.74
CA ARG A 68 32.06 -16.31 -6.65
C ARG A 68 33.47 -15.71 -6.55
N ASP A 69 34.52 -16.54 -6.70
CA ASP A 69 35.91 -16.11 -6.50
C ASP A 69 36.40 -15.08 -7.53
N ASN A 70 35.98 -15.20 -8.78
CA ASN A 70 36.35 -14.29 -9.87
C ASN A 70 35.10 -13.86 -10.62
N LEU A 71 34.67 -12.62 -10.42
CA LEU A 71 33.52 -12.05 -11.11
C LEU A 71 33.89 -11.58 -12.51
N GLY A 72 33.31 -12.21 -13.54
CA GLY A 72 33.40 -11.79 -14.93
C GLY A 72 32.26 -10.83 -15.33
N GLU A 73 32.29 -10.39 -16.61
CA GLU A 73 31.20 -9.54 -17.14
C GLU A 73 29.84 -10.24 -17.08
N GLU A 74 29.77 -11.53 -17.36
CA GLU A 74 28.53 -12.32 -17.29
C GLU A 74 27.95 -12.33 -15.86
N ASP A 75 28.79 -12.35 -14.82
CA ASP A 75 28.31 -12.30 -13.43
C ASP A 75 27.70 -10.94 -13.09
N TRP A 76 28.25 -9.86 -13.65
CA TRP A 76 27.70 -8.50 -13.46
C TRP A 76 26.39 -8.31 -14.23
N GLU A 77 26.25 -8.87 -15.40
CA GLU A 77 24.98 -8.94 -16.14
C GLU A 77 23.92 -9.73 -15.33
N ASP A 78 24.29 -10.87 -14.74
CA ASP A 78 23.43 -11.64 -13.83
C ASP A 78 22.98 -10.82 -12.60
N VAL A 79 23.85 -9.99 -12.03
CA VAL A 79 23.51 -9.08 -10.90
C VAL A 79 22.49 -8.04 -11.37
N GLU A 80 22.73 -7.39 -12.49
CA GLU A 80 21.82 -6.38 -13.05
C GLU A 80 20.45 -6.99 -13.38
N ASP A 81 20.40 -8.13 -14.05
CA ASP A 81 19.17 -8.84 -14.35
C ASP A 81 18.40 -9.21 -13.07
N THR A 82 19.10 -9.63 -12.03
CA THR A 82 18.50 -9.93 -10.72
C THR A 82 17.85 -8.70 -10.10
N LEU A 83 18.48 -7.53 -10.19
CA LEU A 83 17.95 -6.25 -9.71
C LEU A 83 16.73 -5.80 -10.53
N LEU A 84 16.80 -5.93 -11.85
CA LEU A 84 15.71 -5.60 -12.76
C LEU A 84 14.49 -6.51 -12.54
N MET A 85 14.70 -7.81 -12.38
CA MET A 85 13.62 -8.76 -12.06
C MET A 85 12.97 -8.50 -10.70
N ALA A 86 13.68 -7.89 -9.77
CA ALA A 86 13.17 -7.45 -8.49
C ALA A 86 12.43 -6.09 -8.54
N ASP A 87 12.22 -5.52 -9.72
CA ASP A 87 11.59 -4.20 -9.95
C ASP A 87 12.36 -3.01 -9.32
N VAL A 88 13.69 -3.10 -9.21
CA VAL A 88 14.54 -2.00 -8.73
C VAL A 88 14.52 -0.81 -9.71
N GLY A 89 14.34 -1.09 -11.01
CA GLY A 89 14.39 -0.11 -12.10
C GLY A 89 15.79 0.03 -12.70
N ALA A 90 15.87 0.37 -14.00
CA ALA A 90 17.12 0.34 -14.77
C ALA A 90 18.19 1.26 -14.18
N ASP A 91 17.88 2.56 -14.01
CA ASP A 91 18.85 3.56 -13.54
C ASP A 91 19.42 3.20 -12.16
N ALA A 92 18.58 2.66 -11.26
CA ALA A 92 19.01 2.25 -9.92
C ALA A 92 19.83 0.94 -9.95
N SER A 93 19.48 0.02 -10.85
CA SER A 93 20.20 -1.24 -11.03
C SER A 93 21.61 -0.98 -11.54
N GLU A 94 21.76 -0.16 -12.58
CA GLU A 94 23.06 0.25 -13.13
C GLU A 94 23.96 0.89 -12.05
N GLU A 95 23.42 1.87 -11.30
CA GLU A 95 24.17 2.53 -10.23
C GLU A 95 24.64 1.56 -9.13
N ILE A 96 23.76 0.64 -8.70
CA ILE A 96 24.10 -0.36 -7.68
C ILE A 96 25.17 -1.31 -8.22
N VAL A 97 25.07 -1.76 -9.47
CA VAL A 97 26.07 -2.62 -10.12
C VAL A 97 27.43 -1.93 -10.18
N ASP A 98 27.47 -0.67 -10.62
CA ASP A 98 28.73 0.10 -10.71
C ASP A 98 29.41 0.25 -9.36
N GLN A 99 28.64 0.56 -8.33
CA GLN A 99 29.15 0.66 -6.95
C GLN A 99 29.66 -0.70 -6.43
N LEU A 100 28.97 -1.79 -6.72
CA LEU A 100 29.38 -3.14 -6.33
C LEU A 100 30.65 -3.58 -7.07
N ARG A 101 30.79 -3.22 -8.37
CA ARG A 101 32.01 -3.47 -9.16
C ARG A 101 33.21 -2.75 -8.58
N GLU A 102 33.04 -1.49 -8.20
CA GLU A 102 34.15 -0.71 -7.62
C GLU A 102 34.61 -1.29 -6.28
N ASP A 103 33.67 -1.62 -5.40
CA ASP A 103 33.98 -2.27 -4.13
C ASP A 103 34.65 -3.65 -4.32
N ALA A 104 34.24 -4.40 -5.36
CA ALA A 104 34.83 -5.69 -5.69
C ALA A 104 36.31 -5.56 -6.13
N ARG A 105 36.65 -4.49 -6.88
CA ARG A 105 38.04 -4.20 -7.32
C ARG A 105 38.95 -3.81 -6.16
N ILE A 106 38.41 -3.06 -5.19
CA ILE A 106 39.20 -2.52 -4.06
C ILE A 106 39.52 -3.60 -3.03
N GLN A 107 38.62 -4.50 -2.75
CA GLN A 107 38.71 -5.38 -1.58
C GLN A 107 39.38 -6.75 -1.85
N GLY A 108 39.51 -7.20 -3.12
CA GLY A 108 40.09 -8.55 -3.44
C GLY A 108 39.47 -9.66 -2.61
N GLY A 109 39.51 -10.91 -2.97
CA GLY A 109 38.90 -12.11 -2.32
C GLY A 109 38.10 -11.86 -1.02
N LYS A 110 36.78 -12.00 -1.09
CA LYS A 110 35.84 -11.60 -0.01
C LYS A 110 35.32 -12.79 0.78
N SER A 111 35.26 -12.66 2.12
CA SER A 111 34.48 -13.61 2.92
C SER A 111 32.97 -13.43 2.67
N PRO A 112 32.13 -14.47 2.88
CA PRO A 112 30.69 -14.36 2.78
C PRO A 112 30.10 -13.22 3.61
N GLU A 113 30.66 -12.94 4.78
CA GLU A 113 30.25 -11.85 5.67
C GLU A 113 30.50 -10.47 5.04
N GLN A 114 31.68 -10.31 4.40
CA GLN A 114 32.02 -9.07 3.69
C GLN A 114 31.10 -8.81 2.50
N VAL A 115 30.78 -9.85 1.74
CA VAL A 115 29.81 -9.75 0.63
C VAL A 115 28.43 -9.34 1.13
N ARG A 116 27.96 -9.95 2.23
CA ARG A 116 26.67 -9.62 2.84
C ARG A 116 26.64 -8.17 3.33
N GLN A 117 27.71 -7.73 4.00
CA GLN A 117 27.81 -6.36 4.51
C GLN A 117 27.82 -5.34 3.37
N MET A 118 28.58 -5.59 2.32
CA MET A 118 28.63 -4.75 1.12
C MET A 118 27.24 -4.63 0.46
N LEU A 119 26.55 -5.74 0.27
CA LEU A 119 25.17 -5.74 -0.26
C LEU A 119 24.24 -4.94 0.63
N LYS A 120 24.33 -5.14 1.95
CA LYS A 120 23.50 -4.40 2.91
C LYS A 120 23.70 -2.91 2.78
N GLU A 121 24.95 -2.44 2.73
CA GLU A 121 25.29 -1.02 2.60
C GLU A 121 24.76 -0.41 1.30
N LYS A 122 24.92 -1.09 0.16
CA LYS A 122 24.43 -0.57 -1.13
C LYS A 122 22.91 -0.56 -1.20
N LEU A 123 22.26 -1.63 -0.77
CA LEU A 123 20.80 -1.67 -0.74
C LEU A 123 20.22 -0.66 0.25
N LEU A 124 20.84 -0.49 1.43
CA LEU A 124 20.40 0.51 2.40
C LEU A 124 20.55 1.93 1.84
N GLY A 125 21.68 2.25 1.23
CA GLY A 125 21.89 3.53 0.56
C GLY A 125 20.91 3.81 -0.57
N ALA A 126 20.45 2.77 -1.27
CA ALA A 126 19.44 2.91 -2.32
C ALA A 126 18.01 3.10 -1.77
N VAL A 127 17.73 2.53 -0.58
CA VAL A 127 16.42 2.61 0.07
C VAL A 127 16.31 3.86 0.95
N ASP A 128 17.39 4.26 1.62
CA ASP A 128 17.38 5.39 2.56
C ASP A 128 17.66 6.70 1.82
N ILE A 129 16.61 7.32 1.31
CA ILE A 129 16.70 8.61 0.65
C ILE A 129 16.71 9.75 1.69
N ASP A 130 17.36 10.87 1.33
CA ASP A 130 17.41 12.09 2.15
C ASP A 130 16.04 12.81 2.15
N ALA A 131 15.07 12.22 2.85
CA ALA A 131 13.73 12.76 3.00
C ALA A 131 13.12 12.35 4.35
N THR A 132 12.28 13.22 4.92
CA THR A 132 11.60 12.95 6.19
C THR A 132 10.64 11.77 6.06
N ARG A 133 11.02 10.62 6.63
CA ARG A 133 10.24 9.38 6.63
C ARG A 133 9.22 9.34 7.77
N ALA A 134 9.42 10.12 8.84
CA ALA A 134 8.49 10.18 9.96
C ALA A 134 7.08 10.55 9.50
N LEU A 135 6.09 9.84 10.00
CA LEU A 135 4.69 10.14 9.74
C LEU A 135 4.24 11.29 10.65
N ALA A 136 3.71 12.38 10.08
CA ALA A 136 3.24 13.53 10.86
C ALA A 136 2.18 13.17 11.91
N ALA A 137 1.36 12.14 11.61
CA ALA A 137 0.35 11.61 12.51
C ALA A 137 0.92 10.96 13.78
N GLU A 138 2.16 10.42 13.76
CA GLU A 138 2.78 9.81 14.95
C GLU A 138 3.07 10.84 16.05
N SER A 139 3.55 12.01 15.69
CA SER A 139 3.83 13.10 16.61
C SER A 139 2.60 13.98 16.92
N ALA A 140 1.46 13.73 16.27
CA ALA A 140 0.25 14.51 16.42
C ALA A 140 -0.28 14.48 17.84
N SER A 141 -0.65 15.66 18.35
CA SER A 141 -1.30 15.84 19.63
C SER A 141 -2.11 17.13 19.60
N PHE A 142 -3.42 17.03 19.78
CA PHE A 142 -4.29 18.19 19.81
C PHE A 142 -3.92 19.13 20.97
N GLU A 143 -3.55 18.56 22.11
CA GLU A 143 -3.19 19.36 23.31
C GLU A 143 -1.94 20.22 23.08
N LYS A 144 -0.97 19.69 22.31
CA LYS A 144 0.28 20.41 22.00
C LYS A 144 0.11 21.39 20.85
N ASN A 145 -0.63 20.99 19.82
CA ASN A 145 -0.68 21.70 18.53
C ASN A 145 -1.92 22.62 18.41
N GLY A 146 -2.95 22.44 19.28
CA GLY A 146 -4.24 23.15 19.19
C GLY A 146 -5.10 22.75 17.99
N ARG A 147 -4.67 21.75 17.21
CA ARG A 147 -5.34 21.27 16.02
C ARG A 147 -5.01 19.78 15.72
N PRO A 148 -5.85 19.08 14.97
CA PRO A 148 -5.48 17.77 14.47
C PRO A 148 -4.38 17.87 13.41
N SER A 149 -3.58 16.81 13.28
CA SER A 149 -2.78 16.54 12.07
C SER A 149 -3.68 16.00 10.99
N VAL A 150 -3.61 16.56 9.78
CA VAL A 150 -4.45 16.16 8.65
C VAL A 150 -3.67 15.29 7.69
N VAL A 151 -4.19 14.10 7.43
CA VAL A 151 -3.66 13.10 6.48
C VAL A 151 -4.67 12.89 5.36
N ILE A 152 -4.30 13.20 4.12
CA ILE A 152 -5.12 12.94 2.94
C ILE A 152 -4.61 11.66 2.25
N MET A 153 -5.50 10.68 2.06
CA MET A 153 -5.20 9.43 1.35
C MET A 153 -5.55 9.58 -0.12
N VAL A 154 -4.57 9.40 -1.00
CA VAL A 154 -4.74 9.54 -2.45
C VAL A 154 -4.20 8.32 -3.20
N GLY A 155 -4.61 8.14 -4.46
CA GLY A 155 -4.19 7.01 -5.30
C GLY A 155 -5.32 6.52 -6.19
N VAL A 156 -5.03 5.60 -7.12
CA VAL A 156 -6.03 5.07 -8.06
C VAL A 156 -6.98 4.07 -7.40
N ASN A 157 -8.10 3.76 -8.07
CA ASN A 157 -8.99 2.72 -7.61
C ASN A 157 -8.30 1.35 -7.59
N GLY A 158 -8.59 0.55 -6.57
CA GLY A 158 -8.02 -0.80 -6.41
C GLY A 158 -6.67 -0.85 -5.69
N THR A 159 -6.01 0.27 -5.41
CA THR A 159 -4.74 0.29 -4.66
C THR A 159 -4.90 0.08 -3.14
N GLY A 160 -6.13 0.00 -2.64
CA GLY A 160 -6.38 -0.22 -1.22
C GLY A 160 -6.42 1.04 -0.35
N LYS A 161 -6.77 2.23 -0.91
CA LYS A 161 -6.85 3.50 -0.14
C LYS A 161 -7.72 3.39 1.11
N THR A 162 -8.99 3.04 0.95
CA THR A 162 -9.96 2.93 2.04
C THR A 162 -9.51 1.90 3.09
N THR A 163 -9.01 0.75 2.65
CA THR A 163 -8.42 -0.27 3.52
C THR A 163 -7.21 0.28 4.29
N THR A 164 -6.33 0.99 3.60
CA THR A 164 -5.15 1.61 4.21
C THR A 164 -5.54 2.70 5.20
N ALA A 165 -6.53 3.55 4.88
CA ALA A 165 -7.07 4.55 5.80
C ALA A 165 -7.58 3.89 7.08
N GLY A 166 -8.35 2.80 6.96
CA GLY A 166 -8.84 2.03 8.09
C GLY A 166 -7.73 1.42 8.95
N LYS A 167 -6.75 0.77 8.31
CA LYS A 167 -5.58 0.19 9.00
C LYS A 167 -4.70 1.25 9.66
N LEU A 168 -4.52 2.41 9.02
CA LEU A 168 -3.79 3.55 9.60
C LEU A 168 -4.50 4.09 10.83
N GLY A 169 -5.82 4.28 10.77
CA GLY A 169 -6.60 4.68 11.93
C GLY A 169 -6.46 3.71 13.09
N ARG A 170 -6.53 2.40 12.81
CA ARG A 170 -6.34 1.36 13.80
C ARG A 170 -4.92 1.38 14.40
N LEU A 171 -3.89 1.62 13.58
CA LEU A 171 -2.50 1.80 14.05
C LEU A 171 -2.39 2.97 15.01
N LEU A 172 -2.95 4.13 14.64
CA LEU A 172 -2.90 5.35 15.45
C LEU A 172 -3.67 5.22 16.78
N VAL A 173 -4.81 4.52 16.77
CA VAL A 173 -5.56 4.19 17.99
C VAL A 173 -4.74 3.28 18.91
N ALA A 174 -3.99 2.30 18.36
CA ALA A 174 -3.09 1.46 19.14
C ALA A 174 -2.00 2.29 19.87
N ASP A 175 -1.55 3.37 19.22
CA ASP A 175 -0.57 4.31 19.77
C ASP A 175 -1.22 5.43 20.63
N GLY A 176 -2.49 5.25 21.02
CA GLY A 176 -3.23 6.14 21.93
C GLY A 176 -3.73 7.42 21.31
N LYS A 177 -3.75 7.55 19.98
CA LYS A 177 -4.25 8.74 19.28
C LYS A 177 -5.78 8.76 19.19
N LYS A 178 -6.35 9.92 19.30
CA LYS A 178 -7.74 10.22 18.96
C LYS A 178 -7.85 10.51 17.48
N VAL A 179 -8.57 9.67 16.74
CA VAL A 179 -8.69 9.75 15.28
C VAL A 179 -10.12 10.07 14.88
N VAL A 180 -10.28 10.90 13.85
CA VAL A 180 -11.53 11.09 13.09
C VAL A 180 -11.25 10.74 11.64
N MET A 181 -12.21 10.13 10.95
CA MET A 181 -12.12 9.85 9.51
C MET A 181 -13.18 10.62 8.75
N ALA A 182 -12.85 11.04 7.51
CA ALA A 182 -13.79 11.67 6.60
C ALA A 182 -13.86 10.84 5.31
N ALA A 183 -15.07 10.39 4.96
CA ALA A 183 -15.35 9.60 3.76
C ALA A 183 -15.59 10.52 2.56
N ALA A 184 -14.51 11.05 1.98
CA ALA A 184 -14.57 11.97 0.85
C ALA A 184 -14.59 11.26 -0.53
N ASP A 185 -14.66 9.93 -0.61
CA ASP A 185 -15.04 9.20 -1.84
C ASP A 185 -16.57 9.13 -1.95
N THR A 186 -17.19 10.25 -2.32
CA THR A 186 -18.64 10.39 -2.38
C THR A 186 -19.27 9.82 -3.65
N PHE A 187 -18.46 9.34 -4.60
CA PHE A 187 -18.92 8.80 -5.87
C PHE A 187 -19.23 7.30 -5.83
N ARG A 188 -18.67 6.58 -4.85
CA ARG A 188 -18.95 5.16 -4.63
C ARG A 188 -19.87 5.03 -3.41
N ALA A 189 -21.11 4.63 -3.63
CA ALA A 189 -22.11 4.48 -2.56
C ALA A 189 -21.60 3.62 -1.39
N ALA A 190 -20.83 2.56 -1.68
CA ALA A 190 -20.28 1.66 -0.66
C ALA A 190 -18.96 2.12 -0.03
N ALA A 191 -18.33 3.24 -0.49
CA ALA A 191 -17.03 3.63 0.02
C ALA A 191 -17.10 4.10 1.48
N ALA A 192 -18.11 4.88 1.82
CA ALA A 192 -18.33 5.33 3.19
C ALA A 192 -18.64 4.15 4.13
N ASP A 193 -19.49 3.21 3.70
CA ASP A 193 -19.82 2.01 4.48
C ASP A 193 -18.56 1.13 4.68
N GLN A 194 -17.72 1.03 3.65
CA GLN A 194 -16.44 0.32 3.75
C GLN A 194 -15.52 0.98 4.79
N LEU A 195 -15.41 2.31 4.79
CA LEU A 195 -14.60 3.03 5.77
C LEU A 195 -15.15 2.85 7.19
N GLU A 196 -16.48 2.89 7.37
CA GLU A 196 -17.14 2.64 8.64
C GLU A 196 -16.89 1.22 9.16
N THR A 197 -16.85 0.22 8.29
CA THR A 197 -16.52 -1.17 8.65
C THR A 197 -15.14 -1.27 9.29
N TRP A 198 -14.17 -0.48 8.82
CA TRP A 198 -12.83 -0.40 9.42
C TRP A 198 -12.81 0.42 10.71
N ALA A 199 -13.56 1.52 10.77
CA ALA A 199 -13.53 2.49 11.86
C ALA A 199 -14.27 2.00 13.12
N LYS A 200 -15.42 1.35 12.93
CA LYS A 200 -16.33 0.93 14.00
C LYS A 200 -15.70 0.01 15.06
N PRO A 201 -14.93 -1.03 14.71
CA PRO A 201 -14.31 -1.93 15.70
C PRO A 201 -13.34 -1.25 16.65
N VAL A 202 -12.78 -0.10 16.27
CA VAL A 202 -11.82 0.67 17.07
C VAL A 202 -12.37 2.00 17.56
N GLY A 203 -13.68 2.22 17.40
CA GLY A 203 -14.38 3.39 17.95
C GLY A 203 -14.04 4.71 17.25
N ILE A 204 -13.60 4.69 15.99
CA ILE A 204 -13.28 5.91 15.24
C ILE A 204 -14.57 6.46 14.62
N PRO A 205 -14.93 7.72 14.87
CA PRO A 205 -16.05 8.38 14.20
C PRO A 205 -15.72 8.66 12.73
N VAL A 206 -16.70 8.39 11.84
CA VAL A 206 -16.60 8.65 10.40
C VAL A 206 -17.56 9.78 10.02
N VAL A 207 -17.03 10.82 9.42
CA VAL A 207 -17.80 11.91 8.82
C VAL A 207 -18.14 11.52 7.39
N ARG A 208 -19.42 11.50 7.07
CA ARG A 208 -19.94 11.17 5.74
C ARG A 208 -21.11 12.07 5.35
N SER A 209 -21.45 12.10 4.09
CA SER A 209 -22.68 12.74 3.62
C SER A 209 -23.77 11.69 3.43
N ASP A 210 -25.00 12.05 3.81
CA ASP A 210 -26.20 11.24 3.51
C ASP A 210 -26.67 11.39 2.07
N LYS A 211 -26.07 12.31 1.30
CA LYS A 211 -26.41 12.57 -0.10
C LYS A 211 -25.42 11.89 -1.02
N ASP A 212 -25.89 11.03 -1.90
CA ASP A 212 -25.09 10.47 -2.98
C ASP A 212 -24.55 11.59 -3.89
N GLY A 213 -23.26 11.50 -4.22
CA GLY A 213 -22.59 12.50 -5.06
C GLY A 213 -22.43 13.88 -4.39
N ALA A 214 -22.45 13.95 -3.06
CA ALA A 214 -22.11 15.17 -2.33
C ALA A 214 -20.72 15.68 -2.73
N ASP A 215 -20.48 16.97 -2.56
CA ASP A 215 -19.15 17.57 -2.80
C ASP A 215 -18.09 16.98 -1.83
N PRO A 216 -17.07 16.26 -2.32
CA PRO A 216 -16.03 15.69 -1.47
C PRO A 216 -15.33 16.71 -0.57
N ALA A 217 -15.16 17.94 -1.06
CA ALA A 217 -14.55 19.01 -0.29
C ALA A 217 -15.43 19.47 0.89
N SER A 218 -16.76 19.37 0.77
CA SER A 218 -17.70 19.63 1.88
C SER A 218 -17.53 18.57 2.98
N VAL A 219 -17.46 17.29 2.61
CA VAL A 219 -17.25 16.20 3.57
C VAL A 219 -15.89 16.35 4.30
N ALA A 220 -14.84 16.72 3.57
CA ALA A 220 -13.54 16.98 4.14
C ALA A 220 -13.56 18.18 5.14
N PHE A 221 -14.29 19.24 4.80
CA PHE A 221 -14.47 20.39 5.68
C PHE A 221 -15.24 20.02 6.97
N ASP A 222 -16.32 19.25 6.84
CA ASP A 222 -17.05 18.73 7.99
C ASP A 222 -16.18 17.83 8.86
N GLY A 223 -15.28 17.06 8.25
CA GLY A 223 -14.22 16.29 8.92
C GLY A 223 -13.30 17.18 9.76
N VAL A 224 -12.83 18.30 9.21
CA VAL A 224 -12.02 19.28 9.94
C VAL A 224 -12.81 19.84 11.15
N LYS A 225 -14.06 20.27 10.90
CA LYS A 225 -14.91 20.83 11.95
C LYS A 225 -15.14 19.82 13.08
N GLN A 226 -15.49 18.59 12.75
CA GLN A 226 -15.73 17.54 13.75
C GLN A 226 -14.46 17.17 14.52
N SER A 227 -13.31 17.04 13.83
CA SER A 227 -12.04 16.74 14.50
C SER A 227 -11.60 17.84 15.46
N MET A 228 -11.82 19.11 15.12
CA MET A 228 -11.61 20.25 16.03
C MET A 228 -12.53 20.20 17.24
N GLN A 229 -13.83 19.97 17.04
CA GLN A 229 -14.83 19.89 18.12
C GLN A 229 -14.53 18.73 19.08
N GLN A 230 -14.10 17.60 18.57
CA GLN A 230 -13.78 16.41 19.36
C GLN A 230 -12.37 16.46 19.96
N ARG A 231 -11.57 17.48 19.64
CA ARG A 231 -10.15 17.57 20.01
C ARG A 231 -9.38 16.30 19.60
N ALA A 232 -9.61 15.86 18.36
CA ALA A 232 -8.91 14.71 17.80
C ALA A 232 -7.44 15.07 17.51
N ASP A 233 -6.54 14.08 17.65
CA ASP A 233 -5.13 14.24 17.31
C ASP A 233 -4.91 14.18 15.81
N VAL A 234 -5.70 13.35 15.11
CA VAL A 234 -5.53 13.08 13.67
C VAL A 234 -6.88 13.07 12.97
N LEU A 235 -6.92 13.71 11.78
CA LEU A 235 -7.98 13.58 10.79
C LEU A 235 -7.44 12.82 9.57
N ILE A 236 -8.05 11.69 9.22
CA ILE A 236 -7.76 10.94 7.98
C ILE A 236 -8.87 11.20 6.98
N VAL A 237 -8.52 11.68 5.79
CA VAL A 237 -9.45 11.95 4.69
C VAL A 237 -9.26 10.90 3.59
N ASP A 238 -10.23 9.98 3.43
CA ASP A 238 -10.23 8.99 2.35
C ASP A 238 -10.89 9.58 1.10
N THR A 239 -10.18 9.56 -0.04
CA THR A 239 -10.60 10.23 -1.27
C THR A 239 -10.88 9.27 -2.41
N ALA A 240 -11.61 9.74 -3.43
CA ALA A 240 -11.82 9.01 -4.68
C ALA A 240 -10.50 8.73 -5.42
N GLY A 241 -10.51 7.73 -6.32
CA GLY A 241 -9.33 7.34 -7.10
C GLY A 241 -9.64 7.06 -8.58
N ARG A 242 -10.62 7.75 -9.17
CA ARG A 242 -11.09 7.53 -10.55
C ARG A 242 -10.16 8.18 -11.57
N LEU A 243 -9.10 7.47 -11.99
CA LEU A 243 -8.12 7.99 -12.94
C LEU A 243 -8.64 8.08 -14.40
N GLN A 244 -9.81 7.51 -14.72
CA GLN A 244 -10.44 7.58 -16.04
C GLN A 244 -10.66 9.02 -16.49
N ASN A 245 -10.93 9.93 -15.56
CA ASN A 245 -10.94 11.38 -15.79
C ASN A 245 -9.89 12.05 -14.91
N LYS A 246 -8.63 11.94 -15.33
CA LYS A 246 -7.44 12.40 -14.61
C LYS A 246 -7.53 13.87 -14.19
N GLN A 247 -7.93 14.76 -15.10
CA GLN A 247 -8.00 16.19 -14.83
C GLN A 247 -9.03 16.49 -13.73
N ASN A 248 -10.23 15.96 -13.85
CA ASN A 248 -11.28 16.17 -12.84
C ASN A 248 -10.87 15.63 -11.46
N LEU A 249 -10.18 14.48 -11.41
CA LEU A 249 -9.69 13.92 -10.14
C LEU A 249 -8.66 14.85 -9.50
N MET A 250 -7.70 15.37 -10.27
CA MET A 250 -6.67 16.28 -9.74
C MET A 250 -7.27 17.61 -9.27
N ASP A 251 -8.24 18.14 -10.02
CA ASP A 251 -8.96 19.35 -9.64
C ASP A 251 -9.77 19.17 -8.34
N GLU A 252 -10.41 17.99 -8.19
CA GLU A 252 -11.16 17.60 -6.98
C GLU A 252 -10.24 17.47 -5.78
N LEU A 253 -9.15 16.72 -5.89
CA LEU A 253 -8.17 16.56 -4.82
C LEU A 253 -7.53 17.90 -4.43
N GLY A 254 -7.20 18.74 -5.42
CA GLY A 254 -6.75 20.11 -5.19
C GLY A 254 -7.79 20.97 -4.49
N LYS A 255 -9.09 20.80 -4.79
CA LYS A 255 -10.18 21.49 -4.11
C LYS A 255 -10.31 21.04 -2.65
N ILE A 256 -10.27 19.71 -2.39
CA ILE A 256 -10.28 19.16 -1.04
C ILE A 256 -9.16 19.78 -0.20
N ARG A 257 -7.92 19.73 -0.70
CA ARG A 257 -6.76 20.30 -0.02
C ARG A 257 -6.96 21.81 0.28
N ARG A 258 -7.32 22.61 -0.72
CA ARG A 258 -7.54 24.04 -0.53
C ARG A 258 -8.63 24.37 0.48
N VAL A 259 -9.69 23.57 0.53
CA VAL A 259 -10.79 23.79 1.48
C VAL A 259 -10.34 23.50 2.90
N ILE A 260 -9.58 22.44 3.13
CA ILE A 260 -8.97 22.14 4.43
C ILE A 260 -7.99 23.24 4.85
N GLU A 261 -7.08 23.64 3.93
CA GLU A 261 -6.03 24.63 4.19
C GLU A 261 -6.54 26.06 4.49
N ARG A 262 -7.82 26.35 4.22
CA ARG A 262 -8.47 27.57 4.70
C ARG A 262 -8.63 27.62 6.22
N THR A 263 -8.63 26.47 6.90
CA THR A 263 -8.86 26.37 8.33
C THR A 263 -7.63 25.87 9.07
N ILE A 264 -7.02 24.78 8.60
CA ILE A 264 -5.82 24.16 9.20
C ILE A 264 -4.93 23.61 8.09
N PRO A 265 -3.62 23.56 8.25
CA PRO A 265 -2.72 22.99 7.24
C PRO A 265 -2.95 21.49 7.05
N VAL A 266 -2.67 21.00 5.84
CA VAL A 266 -2.54 19.58 5.53
C VAL A 266 -1.11 19.17 5.85
N ASP A 267 -0.94 18.22 6.78
CA ASP A 267 0.38 17.77 7.23
C ASP A 267 0.93 16.65 6.39
N GLU A 268 0.06 15.78 5.85
CA GLU A 268 0.44 14.63 5.02
C GLU A 268 -0.50 14.45 3.83
N VAL A 269 0.08 14.14 2.68
CA VAL A 269 -0.61 13.59 1.52
C VAL A 269 0.03 12.24 1.20
N LEU A 270 -0.64 11.17 1.55
CA LEU A 270 -0.14 9.79 1.40
C LEU A 270 -0.66 9.16 0.12
N LEU A 271 0.23 8.83 -0.79
CA LEU A 271 -0.08 8.13 -2.03
C LEU A 271 -0.06 6.62 -1.81
N VAL A 272 -1.21 5.98 -1.94
CA VAL A 272 -1.33 4.52 -1.83
C VAL A 272 -1.10 3.87 -3.19
N LEU A 273 -0.07 3.03 -3.27
CA LEU A 273 0.33 2.26 -4.44
C LEU A 273 0.26 0.77 -4.14
N ASP A 274 -0.22 0.01 -5.10
CA ASP A 274 -0.18 -1.45 -5.04
C ASP A 274 1.19 -1.94 -5.52
N ALA A 275 1.96 -2.58 -4.64
CA ALA A 275 3.31 -3.07 -4.91
C ALA A 275 3.36 -4.11 -6.06
N THR A 276 2.22 -4.73 -6.40
CA THR A 276 2.13 -5.74 -7.47
C THR A 276 1.97 -5.14 -8.87
N THR A 277 1.67 -3.83 -8.99
CA THR A 277 1.35 -3.19 -10.28
C THR A 277 2.57 -2.78 -11.11
N GLY A 278 3.77 -2.84 -10.56
CA GLY A 278 5.02 -2.56 -11.26
C GLY A 278 5.05 -1.18 -11.95
N GLN A 279 5.60 -1.13 -13.17
CA GLN A 279 5.80 0.11 -13.93
C GLN A 279 4.51 0.90 -14.25
N ASN A 280 3.37 0.22 -14.36
CA ASN A 280 2.09 0.91 -14.60
C ASN A 280 1.66 1.73 -13.38
N GLY A 281 1.83 1.19 -12.17
CA GLY A 281 1.60 1.91 -10.92
C GLY A 281 2.51 3.13 -10.79
N MET A 282 3.77 3.01 -11.21
CA MET A 282 4.76 4.08 -11.19
C MET A 282 4.38 5.27 -12.08
N ARG A 283 3.87 5.03 -13.29
CA ARG A 283 3.41 6.10 -14.18
C ARG A 283 2.23 6.87 -13.59
N GLN A 284 1.30 6.14 -12.96
CA GLN A 284 0.15 6.74 -12.29
C GLN A 284 0.59 7.55 -11.07
N ALA A 285 1.52 7.02 -10.27
CA ALA A 285 2.08 7.67 -9.10
C ALA A 285 2.71 9.04 -9.40
N SER A 286 3.49 9.13 -10.49
CA SER A 286 4.14 10.39 -10.90
C SER A 286 3.14 11.52 -11.17
N VAL A 287 1.95 11.18 -11.65
CA VAL A 287 0.87 12.15 -11.89
C VAL A 287 0.35 12.76 -10.58
N PHE A 288 0.13 11.92 -9.57
CA PHE A 288 -0.31 12.39 -8.25
C PHE A 288 0.77 13.22 -7.56
N ALA A 289 2.03 12.76 -7.61
CA ALA A 289 3.15 13.44 -6.96
C ALA A 289 3.29 14.90 -7.45
N GLN A 290 3.16 15.12 -8.75
CA GLN A 290 3.28 16.46 -9.36
C GLN A 290 2.06 17.35 -9.10
N ALA A 291 0.85 16.77 -9.04
CA ALA A 291 -0.38 17.57 -9.02
C ALA A 291 -0.80 18.05 -7.62
N ILE A 292 -0.53 17.25 -6.57
CA ILE A 292 -1.12 17.48 -5.24
C ILE A 292 -0.13 17.51 -4.08
N GLY A 293 1.18 17.51 -4.37
CA GLY A 293 2.22 17.61 -3.34
C GLY A 293 2.21 16.43 -2.37
N VAL A 294 2.43 15.22 -2.91
CA VAL A 294 2.58 13.98 -2.12
C VAL A 294 3.77 14.12 -1.18
N THR A 295 3.59 13.75 0.09
CA THR A 295 4.63 13.81 1.14
C THR A 295 5.21 12.46 1.49
N GLY A 296 4.51 11.39 1.13
CA GLY A 296 4.94 10.02 1.38
C GLY A 296 4.12 9.00 0.61
N VAL A 297 4.67 7.80 0.51
CA VAL A 297 4.05 6.66 -0.17
C VAL A 297 3.67 5.58 0.83
N VAL A 298 2.53 4.96 0.59
CA VAL A 298 2.14 3.70 1.22
C VAL A 298 2.17 2.61 0.16
N LEU A 299 3.03 1.61 0.33
CA LEU A 299 3.04 0.42 -0.53
C LEU A 299 2.11 -0.64 0.06
N SER A 300 0.96 -0.82 -0.56
CA SER A 300 0.03 -1.89 -0.19
C SER A 300 0.44 -3.21 -0.85
N LYS A 301 0.01 -4.34 -0.29
CA LYS A 301 0.22 -5.70 -0.82
C LYS A 301 1.68 -6.06 -1.07
N LEU A 302 2.59 -5.57 -0.23
CA LEU A 302 4.02 -5.87 -0.35
C LEU A 302 4.31 -7.36 -0.10
N ASP A 303 3.49 -8.03 0.71
CA ASP A 303 3.53 -9.47 0.98
C ASP A 303 3.24 -10.34 -0.24
N GLY A 304 2.45 -9.84 -1.19
CA GLY A 304 2.16 -10.50 -2.48
C GLY A 304 3.25 -10.26 -3.54
N SER A 305 4.23 -9.42 -3.26
CA SER A 305 5.30 -9.06 -4.17
C SER A 305 6.58 -9.83 -3.84
N ALA A 306 7.03 -10.72 -4.76
CA ALA A 306 8.38 -11.29 -4.69
C ALA A 306 9.49 -10.25 -5.01
N LYS A 307 9.11 -8.97 -5.19
CA LYS A 307 9.88 -7.92 -5.82
C LYS A 307 10.07 -6.74 -4.86
N GLY A 308 10.92 -6.91 -3.86
CA GLY A 308 11.24 -5.88 -2.87
C GLY A 308 11.83 -4.59 -3.47
N GLY A 309 12.45 -4.67 -4.65
CA GLY A 309 13.04 -3.52 -5.34
C GLY A 309 12.09 -2.39 -5.70
N VAL A 310 10.77 -2.66 -5.74
CA VAL A 310 9.74 -1.65 -5.98
C VAL A 310 9.83 -0.46 -5.01
N VAL A 311 10.30 -0.67 -3.79
CA VAL A 311 10.54 0.42 -2.80
C VAL A 311 11.55 1.41 -3.33
N ILE A 312 12.68 0.92 -3.86
CA ILE A 312 13.76 1.74 -4.44
C ILE A 312 13.24 2.50 -5.64
N ALA A 313 12.60 1.79 -6.58
CA ALA A 313 12.06 2.38 -7.80
C ALA A 313 11.06 3.52 -7.52
N VAL A 314 10.12 3.30 -6.58
CA VAL A 314 9.10 4.28 -6.20
C VAL A 314 9.74 5.54 -5.63
N GLN A 315 10.64 5.40 -4.68
CA GLN A 315 11.28 6.54 -4.00
C GLN A 315 12.13 7.36 -4.96
N ARG A 316 12.94 6.72 -5.80
CA ARG A 316 13.73 7.42 -6.82
C ARG A 316 12.88 8.13 -7.85
N LYS A 317 11.82 7.48 -8.33
CA LYS A 317 10.93 8.06 -9.35
C LYS A 317 10.14 9.26 -8.86
N LEU A 318 9.69 9.23 -7.61
CA LEU A 318 8.80 10.24 -7.05
C LEU A 318 9.53 11.29 -6.22
N GLY A 319 10.73 11.00 -5.75
CA GLY A 319 11.48 11.86 -4.82
C GLY A 319 10.84 11.98 -3.43
N VAL A 320 9.97 11.01 -3.06
CA VAL A 320 9.29 10.98 -1.76
C VAL A 320 9.48 9.63 -1.07
N PRO A 321 9.54 9.59 0.28
CA PRO A 321 9.82 8.37 1.00
C PRO A 321 8.61 7.43 1.03
N VAL A 322 8.87 6.12 1.02
CA VAL A 322 7.90 5.13 1.50
C VAL A 322 7.82 5.25 3.01
N LYS A 323 6.64 5.57 3.55
CA LYS A 323 6.40 5.75 4.99
C LYS A 323 5.72 4.55 5.63
N LEU A 324 4.85 3.88 4.88
CA LEU A 324 4.05 2.76 5.36
C LEU A 324 4.05 1.61 4.35
N VAL A 325 3.91 0.38 4.85
CA VAL A 325 3.81 -0.83 4.03
C VAL A 325 2.67 -1.72 4.51
N GLY A 326 1.86 -2.19 3.56
CA GLY A 326 0.83 -3.21 3.77
C GLY A 326 1.42 -4.60 3.61
N LEU A 327 1.16 -5.46 4.58
CA LEU A 327 1.80 -6.77 4.75
C LEU A 327 0.80 -7.92 4.72
N GLY A 328 -0.40 -7.70 4.24
CA GLY A 328 -1.46 -8.70 4.16
C GLY A 328 -2.85 -8.10 4.33
N GLU A 329 -3.85 -8.97 4.44
CA GLU A 329 -5.26 -8.60 4.47
C GLU A 329 -5.79 -8.33 5.89
N GLY A 330 -5.07 -8.76 6.93
CA GLY A 330 -5.49 -8.57 8.33
C GLY A 330 -5.56 -7.11 8.76
N PRO A 331 -6.37 -6.78 9.77
CA PRO A 331 -6.60 -5.41 10.24
C PRO A 331 -5.34 -4.74 10.79
N ASP A 332 -4.39 -5.50 11.27
CA ASP A 332 -3.12 -5.02 11.81
C ASP A 332 -1.95 -5.16 10.82
N ASP A 333 -2.23 -5.56 9.56
CA ASP A 333 -1.22 -5.75 8.51
C ASP A 333 -0.86 -4.45 7.79
N LEU A 334 -0.55 -3.42 8.56
CA LEU A 334 0.06 -2.16 8.12
C LEU A 334 1.15 -1.78 9.12
N ALA A 335 2.36 -1.50 8.65
CA ALA A 335 3.49 -1.10 9.48
C ALA A 335 4.17 0.16 8.94
N VAL A 336 4.81 0.92 9.83
CA VAL A 336 5.76 1.97 9.46
C VAL A 336 6.94 1.31 8.74
N PHE A 337 7.40 1.92 7.66
CA PHE A 337 8.50 1.38 6.89
C PHE A 337 9.83 1.58 7.62
N ASP A 338 10.55 0.49 7.82
CA ASP A 338 11.87 0.43 8.43
C ASP A 338 12.90 0.02 7.37
N PRO A 339 13.78 0.93 6.89
CA PRO A 339 14.78 0.63 5.87
C PRO A 339 15.74 -0.49 6.26
N GLU A 340 16.25 -0.48 7.48
CA GLU A 340 17.19 -1.50 7.96
C GLU A 340 16.49 -2.87 8.03
N GLY A 341 15.33 -2.93 8.68
CA GLY A 341 14.57 -4.17 8.79
C GLY A 341 14.10 -4.69 7.43
N PHE A 342 13.84 -3.82 6.46
CA PHE A 342 13.51 -4.19 5.10
C PHE A 342 14.71 -4.82 4.36
N VAL A 343 15.88 -4.20 4.41
CA VAL A 343 17.10 -4.73 3.77
C VAL A 343 17.56 -6.02 4.45
N ASP A 344 17.51 -6.09 5.77
CA ASP A 344 17.83 -7.31 6.53
C ASP A 344 16.85 -8.45 6.14
N GLY A 345 15.56 -8.16 5.97
CA GLY A 345 14.57 -9.14 5.50
C GLY A 345 14.88 -9.66 4.09
N ILE A 346 15.28 -8.79 3.17
CA ILE A 346 15.68 -9.18 1.81
C ILE A 346 16.92 -10.10 1.85
N LEU A 347 17.90 -9.82 2.70
CA LEU A 347 19.15 -10.56 2.79
C LEU A 347 19.09 -11.80 3.70
N ALA A 348 18.02 -11.97 4.49
CA ALA A 348 17.84 -13.11 5.40
C ALA A 348 17.34 -14.39 4.70
N GLY A 349 16.94 -14.29 3.43
CA GLY A 349 16.35 -15.36 2.63
C GLY A 349 17.29 -16.49 2.21
#